data_6ae22b26d5c81bc6de8dff56bdf211c7
#
_entry.id   6ae22b26d5c81bc6de8dff56bdf211c7
#
_cell.length_a   1.000
_cell.length_b   1.000
_cell.length_c   1.000
_cell.angle_alpha   90.00
_cell.angle_beta   90.00
_cell.angle_gamma   90.00
#
_symmetry.space_group_name_H-M   'P 1'
#
loop_
_entity.id
_entity.type
_entity.pdbx_description
1 polymer ?
#
loop_
_entity_poly.entity_id
_entity_poly.type
_entity_poly.pdbx_seq_one_letter_code
_entity_poly.pdbx_strand_id
1 'polypeptide(L)'
;MHNIHESTTTSRSIGVAYSTEPSQSRILTNLPPPYTWTGARAGELRANPKDFTSTTTLLIGPKLTPFSIHTSLLVSQSPYFRAALTGPFVESKTKSITLDDVSADHFSLLVAWLYTSAIPAPFKDGKPAYYTLLHVYALADRLCIEGLRNSVIDLIADLADQTNSVLTPSDTRILYEGIRDSAPLRELVLDLFAFKKTDRLVEGHVDAWHAHFLRDLSPSTQNVVPG
;
A
#
# COMPACT_ATOMS: atom_id res chain seq x y z
N MET A 1 -19.59 10.26 79.89
CA MET A 1 -18.51 9.61 80.65
C MET A 1 -17.62 8.85 79.60
N HIS A 2 -16.40 9.08 79.71
CA HIS A 2 -15.22 8.46 79.04
C HIS A 2 -14.67 9.14 77.79
N ASN A 3 -13.58 9.73 78.11
CA ASN A 3 -12.57 10.39 77.33
C ASN A 3 -12.02 9.53 76.19
N ILE A 4 -11.75 10.24 75.08
CA ILE A 4 -10.92 9.70 73.99
C ILE A 4 -9.67 10.56 73.91
N HIS A 5 -8.52 9.89 74.07
CA HIS A 5 -7.20 10.49 73.85
C HIS A 5 -6.88 10.57 72.36
N GLU A 6 -6.54 11.78 71.93
CA GLU A 6 -5.85 12.05 70.68
C GLU A 6 -4.37 11.63 70.80
N SER A 7 -3.91 10.85 69.86
CA SER A 7 -2.48 10.58 69.64
C SER A 7 -2.09 11.09 68.26
N THR A 8 -1.43 12.23 68.27
CA THR A 8 -0.83 12.83 67.05
C THR A 8 0.48 12.10 66.71
N THR A 9 0.51 11.40 65.59
CA THR A 9 1.75 10.82 65.04
C THR A 9 2.17 11.61 63.83
N THR A 10 3.26 12.35 64.00
CA THR A 10 3.93 13.10 62.92
C THR A 10 4.77 12.15 62.09
N SER A 11 4.33 11.85 60.85
CA SER A 11 5.13 11.14 59.84
C SER A 11 5.91 12.11 58.99
N ARG A 12 7.21 12.07 59.12
CA ARG A 12 8.16 12.74 58.22
C ARG A 12 8.17 12.04 56.87
N SER A 13 7.70 12.70 55.82
CA SER A 13 7.90 12.33 54.43
C SER A 13 9.33 12.56 54.02
N ILE A 14 10.05 11.51 53.78
CA ILE A 14 11.34 11.53 53.05
C ILE A 14 10.98 11.54 51.55
N GLY A 15 11.12 12.70 50.92
CA GLY A 15 10.99 12.81 49.47
C GLY A 15 12.19 12.16 48.76
N VAL A 16 11.97 11.02 48.15
CA VAL A 16 12.90 10.46 47.18
C VAL A 16 12.54 11.04 45.82
N ALA A 17 13.36 11.96 45.34
CA ALA A 17 13.26 12.48 43.98
C ALA A 17 13.71 11.40 43.01
N TYR A 18 12.79 10.77 42.31
CA TYR A 18 13.09 9.97 41.14
C TYR A 18 13.29 10.92 39.96
N SER A 19 14.57 11.15 39.61
CA SER A 19 14.93 11.73 38.33
C SER A 19 14.62 10.72 37.25
N THR A 20 13.47 10.83 36.63
CA THR A 20 13.16 10.14 35.36
C THR A 20 13.80 10.92 34.23
N GLU A 21 15.06 10.61 33.93
CA GLU A 21 15.59 10.90 32.60
C GLU A 21 14.83 10.05 31.58
N PRO A 22 14.31 10.65 30.49
CA PRO A 22 13.73 9.86 29.42
C PRO A 22 14.86 9.10 28.73
N SER A 23 14.84 7.79 28.82
CA SER A 23 15.67 6.89 28.04
C SER A 23 15.55 7.28 26.58
N GLN A 24 16.59 7.88 26.03
CA GLN A 24 16.73 8.07 24.59
C GLN A 24 16.75 6.68 23.95
N SER A 25 15.58 6.27 23.43
CA SER A 25 15.49 5.17 22.51
C SER A 25 16.44 5.47 21.35
N ARG A 26 17.48 4.66 21.23
CA ARG A 26 18.34 4.63 20.05
C ARG A 26 17.46 4.26 18.86
N ILE A 27 16.93 5.28 18.21
CA ILE A 27 16.28 5.17 16.92
C ILE A 27 17.35 4.61 15.98
N LEU A 28 17.06 3.48 15.38
CA LEU A 28 17.86 2.83 14.36
C LEU A 28 18.04 3.81 13.18
N THR A 29 19.20 4.45 13.14
CA THR A 29 19.58 5.46 12.13
C THR A 29 20.07 4.83 10.82
N ASN A 30 19.67 3.59 10.51
CA ASN A 30 20.00 2.86 9.28
C ASN A 30 18.79 2.34 8.51
N LEU A 31 17.63 2.97 8.68
CA LEU A 31 16.59 2.84 7.67
C LEU A 31 17.02 3.66 6.46
N PRO A 32 16.93 3.11 5.24
CA PRO A 32 17.06 3.92 4.03
C PRO A 32 16.09 5.11 4.16
N PRO A 33 16.47 6.30 3.69
CA PRO A 33 15.59 7.46 3.80
C PRO A 33 14.23 7.06 3.23
N PRO A 34 13.12 7.41 3.90
CA PRO A 34 11.80 7.15 3.37
C PRO A 34 11.82 7.69 1.94
N TYR A 35 11.37 6.90 0.99
CA TYR A 35 11.24 7.30 -0.40
C TYR A 35 10.51 8.63 -0.40
N THR A 36 11.28 9.72 -0.47
CA THR A 36 10.69 11.05 -0.52
C THR A 36 10.02 11.16 -1.86
N TRP A 37 8.69 11.00 -1.84
CA TRP A 37 7.84 11.28 -2.97
C TRP A 37 8.15 12.72 -3.45
N THR A 38 8.92 12.84 -4.54
CA THR A 38 9.12 14.10 -5.26
C THR A 38 8.02 14.32 -6.28
N GLY A 39 6.87 13.71 -6.05
CA GLY A 39 5.66 14.00 -6.79
C GLY A 39 5.16 15.40 -6.46
N ALA A 40 4.62 16.06 -7.46
CA ALA A 40 4.08 17.41 -7.38
C ALA A 40 3.31 17.63 -6.07
N ARG A 41 3.66 18.72 -5.39
CA ARG A 41 3.14 19.10 -4.08
C ARG A 41 1.63 18.89 -4.02
N ALA A 42 1.18 18.11 -3.05
CA ALA A 42 -0.26 17.88 -2.75
C ALA A 42 -1.04 19.19 -2.45
N GLY A 43 -0.41 20.35 -2.61
CA GLY A 43 -1.01 21.68 -2.42
C GLY A 43 -1.37 22.42 -3.70
N GLU A 44 -1.09 21.87 -4.88
CA GLU A 44 -1.31 22.60 -6.16
C GLU A 44 -2.45 22.10 -7.03
N LEU A 45 -3.24 21.13 -6.59
CA LEU A 45 -4.55 20.89 -7.15
C LEU A 45 -5.54 21.96 -6.67
N ARG A 46 -5.29 23.21 -7.00
CA ARG A 46 -6.38 24.20 -7.15
C ARG A 46 -7.19 23.72 -8.35
N ALA A 47 -8.11 22.81 -8.08
CA ALA A 47 -9.03 22.31 -9.08
C ALA A 47 -9.71 23.51 -9.74
N ASN A 48 -9.36 23.76 -11.00
CA ASN A 48 -10.08 24.75 -11.77
C ASN A 48 -11.51 24.21 -11.97
N PRO A 49 -12.58 24.95 -11.61
CA PRO A 49 -13.95 24.49 -11.81
C PRO A 49 -14.22 23.97 -13.24
N LYS A 50 -13.51 24.49 -14.23
CA LYS A 50 -13.59 24.02 -15.62
C LYS A 50 -13.07 22.59 -15.80
N ASP A 51 -12.22 22.10 -14.92
CA ASP A 51 -11.67 20.74 -14.99
C ASP A 51 -12.72 19.67 -14.67
N PHE A 52 -13.82 20.05 -14.02
CA PHE A 52 -14.91 19.15 -13.65
C PHE A 52 -16.14 19.23 -14.58
N THR A 53 -16.03 19.86 -15.73
CA THR A 53 -17.15 19.99 -16.69
C THR A 53 -17.23 18.85 -17.69
N SER A 54 -16.16 18.07 -17.85
CA SER A 54 -16.07 16.97 -18.83
C SER A 54 -15.85 15.64 -18.13
N THR A 55 -16.65 14.64 -18.48
CA THR A 55 -16.53 13.27 -18.01
C THR A 55 -16.16 12.33 -19.15
N THR A 56 -15.48 11.23 -18.79
CA THR A 56 -15.19 10.11 -19.67
C THR A 56 -15.88 8.87 -19.10
N THR A 57 -16.52 8.08 -19.94
CA THR A 57 -17.12 6.82 -19.57
C THR A 57 -16.11 5.68 -19.76
N LEU A 58 -15.83 4.93 -18.70
CA LEU A 58 -15.03 3.71 -18.78
C LEU A 58 -15.96 2.50 -18.61
N LEU A 59 -15.91 1.59 -19.57
CA LEU A 59 -16.69 0.33 -19.58
C LEU A 59 -15.77 -0.77 -19.05
N ILE A 60 -16.08 -1.27 -17.86
CA ILE A 60 -15.19 -2.12 -17.11
C ILE A 60 -15.73 -3.55 -16.99
N GLY A 61 -14.83 -4.50 -17.23
CA GLY A 61 -15.07 -5.91 -17.10
C GLY A 61 -15.95 -6.50 -18.18
N PRO A 62 -16.18 -7.82 -18.13
CA PRO A 62 -16.96 -8.54 -19.15
C PRO A 62 -18.44 -8.10 -19.21
N LYS A 63 -18.94 -7.47 -18.14
CA LYS A 63 -20.30 -6.91 -18.10
C LYS A 63 -20.35 -5.46 -18.58
N LEU A 64 -19.22 -4.88 -18.97
CA LEU A 64 -19.08 -3.47 -19.40
C LEU A 64 -19.72 -2.50 -18.42
N THR A 65 -19.46 -2.68 -17.13
CA THR A 65 -19.98 -1.83 -16.06
C THR A 65 -19.50 -0.39 -16.27
N PRO A 66 -20.40 0.60 -16.42
CA PRO A 66 -20.00 1.96 -16.73
C PRO A 66 -19.55 2.73 -15.49
N PHE A 67 -18.39 3.39 -15.60
CA PHE A 67 -17.87 4.35 -14.65
C PHE A 67 -17.71 5.70 -15.33
N SER A 68 -18.39 6.73 -14.84
CA SER A 68 -18.24 8.12 -15.34
C SER A 68 -17.27 8.87 -14.42
N ILE A 69 -16.11 9.25 -14.97
CA ILE A 69 -15.03 9.88 -14.21
C ILE A 69 -14.68 11.21 -14.88
N HIS A 70 -14.37 12.24 -14.08
CA HIS A 70 -13.93 13.51 -14.63
C HIS A 70 -12.66 13.33 -15.47
N THR A 71 -12.71 13.78 -16.71
CA THR A 71 -11.63 13.61 -17.68
C THR A 71 -10.31 14.19 -17.17
N SER A 72 -10.36 15.32 -16.47
CA SER A 72 -9.20 15.98 -15.89
C SER A 72 -8.46 15.12 -14.89
N LEU A 73 -9.17 14.37 -14.02
CA LEU A 73 -8.56 13.46 -13.07
C LEU A 73 -7.81 12.33 -13.78
N LEU A 74 -8.42 11.70 -14.78
CA LEU A 74 -7.78 10.66 -15.57
C LEU A 74 -6.51 11.16 -16.26
N VAL A 75 -6.61 12.30 -16.94
CA VAL A 75 -5.50 12.89 -17.71
C VAL A 75 -4.36 13.38 -16.82
N SER A 76 -4.67 13.92 -15.64
CA SER A 76 -3.64 14.40 -14.70
C SER A 76 -2.84 13.28 -14.06
N GLN A 77 -3.50 12.15 -13.75
CA GLN A 77 -2.89 11.06 -12.98
C GLN A 77 -2.29 9.96 -13.86
N SER A 78 -2.67 9.88 -15.14
CA SER A 78 -2.29 8.78 -16.01
C SER A 78 -1.79 9.25 -17.38
N PRO A 79 -0.53 9.01 -17.73
CA PRO A 79 -0.02 9.17 -19.09
C PRO A 79 -0.80 8.34 -20.12
N TYR A 80 -1.26 7.14 -19.75
CA TYR A 80 -2.11 6.31 -20.62
C TYR A 80 -3.43 7.02 -20.98
N PHE A 81 -4.18 7.48 -19.98
CA PHE A 81 -5.43 8.20 -20.24
C PHE A 81 -5.21 9.54 -20.91
N ARG A 82 -4.10 10.20 -20.60
CA ARG A 82 -3.73 11.44 -21.32
C ARG A 82 -3.58 11.16 -22.80
N ALA A 83 -2.79 10.17 -23.18
CA ALA A 83 -2.61 9.81 -24.58
C ALA A 83 -3.93 9.44 -25.25
N ALA A 84 -4.74 8.57 -24.63
CA ALA A 84 -5.99 8.11 -25.18
C ALA A 84 -7.03 9.25 -25.36
N LEU A 85 -7.14 10.16 -24.38
CA LEU A 85 -8.23 11.17 -24.34
C LEU A 85 -7.87 12.51 -24.96
N THR A 86 -6.58 12.79 -25.20
CA THR A 86 -6.10 14.03 -25.83
C THR A 86 -5.36 13.80 -27.15
N GLY A 87 -5.02 12.55 -27.44
CA GLY A 87 -4.35 12.17 -28.69
C GLY A 87 -5.31 12.01 -29.88
N PRO A 88 -4.80 11.55 -31.03
CA PRO A 88 -5.58 11.39 -32.27
C PRO A 88 -6.41 10.08 -32.28
N PHE A 89 -6.76 9.54 -31.13
CA PHE A 89 -7.49 8.27 -31.00
C PHE A 89 -9.01 8.49 -31.00
N VAL A 90 -9.76 7.41 -31.25
CA VAL A 90 -11.22 7.45 -31.26
C VAL A 90 -11.79 7.81 -29.89
N GLU A 91 -11.13 7.38 -28.82
CA GLU A 91 -11.49 7.63 -27.44
C GLU A 91 -11.47 9.13 -27.09
N SER A 92 -10.61 9.91 -27.74
CA SER A 92 -10.58 11.37 -27.54
C SER A 92 -11.87 12.05 -28.06
N LYS A 93 -12.52 11.44 -29.06
CA LYS A 93 -13.77 11.95 -29.65
C LYS A 93 -15.00 11.40 -28.96
N THR A 94 -15.00 10.08 -28.70
CA THR A 94 -16.14 9.39 -28.06
C THR A 94 -16.23 9.60 -26.56
N LYS A 95 -15.10 9.99 -25.93
CA LYS A 95 -14.96 10.05 -24.46
C LYS A 95 -15.38 8.74 -23.78
N SER A 96 -15.05 7.61 -24.42
CA SER A 96 -15.34 6.27 -23.94
C SER A 96 -14.12 5.36 -24.10
N ILE A 97 -13.79 4.59 -23.06
CA ILE A 97 -12.70 3.59 -23.06
C ILE A 97 -13.25 2.28 -22.52
N THR A 98 -12.88 1.17 -23.14
CA THR A 98 -13.28 -0.17 -22.70
C THR A 98 -12.07 -0.92 -22.13
N LEU A 99 -12.25 -1.50 -20.94
CA LEU A 99 -11.29 -2.37 -20.24
C LEU A 99 -12.05 -3.62 -19.78
N ASP A 100 -12.34 -4.53 -20.70
CA ASP A 100 -13.21 -5.69 -20.50
C ASP A 100 -12.57 -6.81 -19.66
N ASP A 101 -11.24 -6.79 -19.56
CA ASP A 101 -10.42 -7.73 -18.78
C ASP A 101 -10.18 -7.28 -17.32
N VAL A 102 -10.65 -6.10 -16.91
CA VAL A 102 -10.46 -5.54 -15.58
C VAL A 102 -11.65 -5.83 -14.68
N SER A 103 -11.39 -6.27 -13.43
CA SER A 103 -12.46 -6.40 -12.44
C SER A 103 -13.06 -5.06 -12.05
N ALA A 104 -14.38 -4.94 -12.05
CA ALA A 104 -15.08 -3.73 -11.61
C ALA A 104 -14.79 -3.38 -10.14
N ASP A 105 -14.61 -4.40 -9.29
CA ASP A 105 -14.27 -4.21 -7.87
C ASP A 105 -12.87 -3.59 -7.71
N HIS A 106 -11.87 -4.10 -8.43
CA HIS A 106 -10.53 -3.53 -8.41
C HIS A 106 -10.52 -2.11 -9.01
N PHE A 107 -11.28 -1.90 -10.07
CA PHE A 107 -11.42 -0.58 -10.68
C PHE A 107 -12.10 0.43 -9.75
N SER A 108 -13.05 0.00 -8.93
CA SER A 108 -13.70 0.87 -7.93
C SER A 108 -12.71 1.43 -6.90
N LEU A 109 -11.70 0.66 -6.51
CA LEU A 109 -10.63 1.12 -5.61
C LEU A 109 -9.74 2.18 -6.28
N LEU A 110 -9.42 2.00 -7.57
CA LEU A 110 -8.73 3.02 -8.36
C LEU A 110 -9.56 4.31 -8.41
N VAL A 111 -10.87 4.21 -8.65
CA VAL A 111 -11.77 5.38 -8.67
C VAL A 111 -11.79 6.06 -7.30
N ALA A 112 -11.91 5.30 -6.21
CA ALA A 112 -11.84 5.86 -4.86
C ALA A 112 -10.55 6.66 -4.66
N TRP A 113 -9.41 6.08 -5.06
CA TRP A 113 -8.11 6.77 -4.98
C TRP A 113 -8.04 8.03 -5.85
N LEU A 114 -8.57 8.01 -7.07
CA LEU A 114 -8.57 9.20 -7.95
C LEU A 114 -9.26 10.41 -7.31
N TYR A 115 -10.31 10.17 -6.52
CA TYR A 115 -11.09 11.25 -5.90
C TYR A 115 -10.63 11.62 -4.49
N THR A 116 -10.01 10.69 -3.76
CA THR A 116 -9.70 10.89 -2.33
C THR A 116 -8.22 10.84 -2.01
N SER A 117 -7.39 10.42 -2.97
CA SER A 117 -5.97 10.09 -2.78
C SER A 117 -5.74 9.00 -1.72
N ALA A 118 -6.76 8.23 -1.38
CA ALA A 118 -6.71 7.14 -0.42
C ALA A 118 -7.38 5.88 -0.98
N ILE A 119 -6.83 4.72 -0.63
CA ILE A 119 -7.41 3.42 -0.99
C ILE A 119 -8.13 2.89 0.24
N PRO A 120 -9.45 2.61 0.17
CA PRO A 120 -10.13 1.88 1.23
C PRO A 120 -9.46 0.51 1.42
N ALA A 121 -8.95 0.23 2.61
CA ALA A 121 -8.24 -1.02 2.88
C ALA A 121 -9.18 -2.23 2.69
N PRO A 122 -8.88 -3.13 1.73
CA PRO A 122 -9.74 -4.27 1.50
C PRO A 122 -9.49 -5.36 2.55
N PHE A 123 -10.56 -5.85 3.16
CA PHE A 123 -10.54 -6.97 4.09
C PHE A 123 -11.44 -8.10 3.59
N LYS A 124 -11.02 -9.33 3.85
CA LYS A 124 -11.81 -10.53 3.63
C LYS A 124 -11.66 -11.45 4.85
N ASP A 125 -12.78 -11.84 5.44
CA ASP A 125 -12.83 -12.71 6.62
C ASP A 125 -11.95 -12.18 7.79
N GLY A 126 -11.95 -10.85 7.97
CA GLY A 126 -11.18 -10.16 9.01
C GLY A 126 -9.67 -10.06 8.75
N LYS A 127 -9.19 -10.47 7.58
CA LYS A 127 -7.78 -10.39 7.17
C LYS A 127 -7.60 -9.42 6.00
N PRO A 128 -6.44 -8.75 5.87
CA PRO A 128 -6.15 -7.94 4.70
C PRO A 128 -6.25 -8.77 3.41
N ALA A 129 -6.97 -8.26 2.44
CA ALA A 129 -7.09 -8.90 1.13
C ALA A 129 -5.95 -8.45 0.20
N TYR A 130 -4.73 -8.94 0.47
CA TYR A 130 -3.54 -8.57 -0.30
C TYR A 130 -3.69 -8.84 -1.79
N TYR A 131 -4.35 -9.95 -2.16
CA TYR A 131 -4.61 -10.27 -3.56
C TYR A 131 -5.31 -9.13 -4.30
N THR A 132 -6.26 -8.46 -3.63
CA THR A 132 -6.98 -7.31 -4.21
C THR A 132 -6.02 -6.13 -4.45
N LEU A 133 -5.14 -5.84 -3.49
CA LEU A 133 -4.14 -4.77 -3.61
C LEU A 133 -3.12 -5.07 -4.71
N LEU A 134 -2.71 -6.32 -4.87
CA LEU A 134 -1.81 -6.73 -5.95
C LEU A 134 -2.45 -6.52 -7.34
N HIS A 135 -3.73 -6.83 -7.49
CA HIS A 135 -4.46 -6.56 -8.73
C HIS A 135 -4.63 -5.06 -8.99
N VAL A 136 -4.88 -4.26 -7.95
CA VAL A 136 -4.92 -2.79 -8.07
C VAL A 136 -3.55 -2.24 -8.46
N TYR A 137 -2.46 -2.80 -7.91
CA TYR A 137 -1.10 -2.43 -8.31
C TYR A 137 -0.82 -2.74 -9.78
N ALA A 138 -1.14 -3.95 -10.24
CA ALA A 138 -0.97 -4.36 -11.63
C ALA A 138 -1.78 -3.48 -12.59
N LEU A 139 -3.00 -3.13 -12.20
CA LEU A 139 -3.84 -2.19 -12.94
C LEU A 139 -3.23 -0.77 -12.99
N ALA A 140 -2.73 -0.27 -11.87
CA ALA A 140 -2.06 1.02 -11.79
C ALA A 140 -0.79 1.06 -12.64
N ASP A 141 -0.02 -0.03 -12.66
CA ASP A 141 1.17 -0.15 -13.50
C ASP A 141 0.81 -0.14 -15.00
N ARG A 142 -0.19 -0.91 -15.40
CA ARG A 142 -0.72 -0.94 -16.77
C ARG A 142 -1.23 0.42 -17.25
N LEU A 143 -1.91 1.16 -16.37
CA LEU A 143 -2.46 2.49 -16.67
C LEU A 143 -1.46 3.63 -16.41
N CYS A 144 -0.22 3.29 -16.04
CA CYS A 144 0.85 4.25 -15.73
C CYS A 144 0.48 5.25 -14.63
N ILE A 145 -0.24 4.82 -13.59
CA ILE A 145 -0.64 5.66 -12.45
C ILE A 145 0.36 5.45 -11.31
N GLU A 146 1.46 6.19 -11.34
CA GLU A 146 2.55 6.05 -10.36
C GLU A 146 2.10 6.32 -8.93
N GLY A 147 1.31 7.38 -8.71
CA GLY A 147 0.81 7.71 -7.38
C GLY A 147 -0.03 6.59 -6.76
N LEU A 148 -0.86 5.90 -7.55
CA LEU A 148 -1.65 4.76 -7.07
C LEU A 148 -0.74 3.56 -6.75
N ARG A 149 0.29 3.28 -7.56
CA ARG A 149 1.25 2.21 -7.25
C ARG A 149 1.92 2.43 -5.90
N ASN A 150 2.39 3.65 -5.66
CA ASN A 150 3.04 4.01 -4.39
C ASN A 150 2.06 3.90 -3.22
N SER A 151 0.82 4.39 -3.36
CA SER A 151 -0.21 4.25 -2.34
C SER A 151 -0.55 2.79 -2.02
N VAL A 152 -0.48 1.88 -3.00
CA VAL A 152 -0.67 0.44 -2.76
C VAL A 152 0.50 -0.15 -1.97
N ILE A 153 1.74 0.23 -2.30
CA ILE A 153 2.94 -0.21 -1.57
C ILE A 153 2.83 0.20 -0.10
N ASP A 154 2.55 1.48 0.15
CA ASP A 154 2.41 2.02 1.50
C ASP A 154 1.30 1.30 2.28
N LEU A 155 0.15 1.09 1.65
CA LEU A 155 -0.97 0.40 2.28
C LEU A 155 -0.66 -1.07 2.60
N ILE A 156 0.06 -1.79 1.75
CA ILE A 156 0.49 -3.17 2.02
C ILE A 156 1.44 -3.19 3.22
N ALA A 157 2.41 -2.28 3.29
CA ALA A 157 3.34 -2.17 4.41
C ALA A 157 2.59 -1.88 5.72
N ASP A 158 1.72 -0.89 5.72
CA ASP A 158 0.91 -0.51 6.88
C ASP A 158 0.02 -1.66 7.38
N LEU A 159 -0.68 -2.34 6.47
CA LEU A 159 -1.52 -3.48 6.82
C LEU A 159 -0.71 -4.65 7.37
N ALA A 160 0.45 -4.94 6.78
CA ALA A 160 1.33 -5.98 7.26
C ALA A 160 1.80 -5.70 8.69
N ASP A 161 2.10 -4.45 9.02
CA ASP A 161 2.51 -4.07 10.37
C ASP A 161 1.35 -4.08 11.37
N GLN A 162 0.23 -3.47 11.02
CA GLN A 162 -0.94 -3.37 11.89
C GLN A 162 -1.55 -4.73 12.23
N THR A 163 -1.56 -5.66 11.28
CA THR A 163 -2.18 -6.98 11.44
C THR A 163 -1.18 -8.10 11.71
N ASN A 164 0.11 -7.78 11.72
CA ASN A 164 1.20 -8.76 11.80
C ASN A 164 1.02 -9.92 10.80
N SER A 165 0.62 -9.62 9.59
CA SER A 165 0.36 -10.58 8.52
C SER A 165 1.31 -10.39 7.34
N VAL A 166 1.37 -11.37 6.47
CA VAL A 166 2.11 -11.34 5.21
C VAL A 166 1.26 -11.97 4.11
N LEU A 167 1.73 -11.86 2.88
CA LEU A 167 1.09 -12.43 1.70
C LEU A 167 0.96 -13.96 1.79
N THR A 168 0.01 -14.53 1.06
CA THR A 168 -0.22 -15.97 0.92
C THR A 168 0.49 -16.54 -0.32
N PRO A 169 0.62 -17.87 -0.47
CA PRO A 169 1.18 -18.46 -1.69
C PRO A 169 0.48 -18.02 -2.98
N SER A 170 -0.86 -17.90 -2.96
CA SER A 170 -1.62 -17.40 -4.12
C SER A 170 -1.28 -15.95 -4.47
N ASP A 171 -1.01 -15.13 -3.46
CA ASP A 171 -0.59 -13.73 -3.67
C ASP A 171 0.79 -13.66 -4.34
N THR A 172 1.74 -14.54 -3.96
CA THR A 172 3.06 -14.59 -4.58
C THR A 172 3.00 -14.97 -6.05
N ARG A 173 1.99 -15.76 -6.47
CA ARG A 173 1.76 -16.05 -7.87
C ARG A 173 1.38 -14.78 -8.65
N ILE A 174 0.42 -13.99 -8.14
CA ILE A 174 0.04 -12.71 -8.76
C ILE A 174 1.26 -11.78 -8.86
N LEU A 175 2.06 -11.73 -7.80
CA LEU A 175 3.26 -10.89 -7.73
C LEU A 175 4.28 -11.26 -8.81
N TYR A 176 4.49 -12.55 -9.08
CA TYR A 176 5.54 -13.02 -9.98
C TYR A 176 5.08 -13.27 -11.43
N GLU A 177 3.80 -13.53 -11.64
CA GLU A 177 3.25 -13.75 -12.99
C GLU A 177 2.59 -12.48 -13.57
N GLY A 178 2.02 -11.61 -12.71
CA GLY A 178 1.24 -10.44 -13.14
C GLY A 178 1.92 -9.09 -12.97
N ILE A 179 3.05 -9.02 -12.26
CA ILE A 179 3.76 -7.78 -11.96
C ILE A 179 5.20 -7.90 -12.46
N ARG A 180 5.68 -6.86 -13.14
CA ARG A 180 7.02 -6.84 -13.73
C ARG A 180 8.13 -7.05 -12.70
N ASP A 181 9.25 -7.64 -13.14
CA ASP A 181 10.37 -8.02 -12.25
C ASP A 181 11.01 -6.85 -11.51
N SER A 182 11.07 -5.68 -12.15
CA SER A 182 11.67 -4.47 -11.59
C SER A 182 10.70 -3.66 -10.69
N ALA A 183 9.57 -4.24 -10.32
CA ALA A 183 8.60 -3.52 -9.49
C ALA A 183 9.07 -3.41 -8.04
N PRO A 184 9.10 -2.20 -7.42
CA PRO A 184 9.48 -2.02 -6.02
C PRO A 184 8.63 -2.83 -5.04
N LEU A 185 7.41 -3.20 -5.44
CA LEU A 185 6.54 -4.06 -4.63
C LEU A 185 7.15 -5.44 -4.35
N ARG A 186 7.97 -5.99 -5.26
CA ARG A 186 8.65 -7.28 -5.02
C ARG A 186 9.67 -7.16 -3.90
N GLU A 187 10.45 -6.08 -3.89
CA GLU A 187 11.42 -5.81 -2.84
C GLU A 187 10.72 -5.67 -1.48
N LEU A 188 9.64 -4.88 -1.40
CA LEU A 188 8.85 -4.77 -0.18
C LEU A 188 8.38 -6.14 0.33
N VAL A 189 7.86 -7.00 -0.55
CA VAL A 189 7.35 -8.31 -0.13
C VAL A 189 8.47 -9.20 0.40
N LEU A 190 9.62 -9.23 -0.26
CA LEU A 190 10.78 -9.98 0.22
C LEU A 190 11.26 -9.48 1.59
N ASP A 191 11.32 -8.16 1.77
CA ASP A 191 11.69 -7.54 3.04
C ASP A 191 10.70 -7.89 4.16
N LEU A 192 9.38 -7.87 3.88
CA LEU A 192 8.36 -8.27 4.85
C LEU A 192 8.54 -9.71 5.30
N PHE A 193 8.85 -10.63 4.39
CA PHE A 193 9.09 -12.03 4.73
C PHE A 193 10.39 -12.22 5.51
N ALA A 194 11.46 -11.56 5.13
CA ALA A 194 12.72 -11.61 5.85
C ALA A 194 12.61 -11.02 7.26
N PHE A 195 11.93 -9.88 7.39
CA PHE A 195 11.82 -9.15 8.67
C PHE A 195 10.90 -9.85 9.66
N LYS A 196 9.78 -10.42 9.20
CA LYS A 196 8.76 -11.05 10.07
C LYS A 196 9.09 -12.50 10.47
N LYS A 197 10.27 -13.03 10.13
CA LYS A 197 10.71 -14.41 10.47
C LYS A 197 9.68 -15.47 10.07
N THR A 198 9.35 -15.49 8.80
CA THR A 198 8.28 -16.32 8.24
C THR A 198 8.70 -17.75 7.88
N ASP A 199 9.89 -18.22 8.27
CA ASP A 199 10.43 -19.54 7.92
C ASP A 199 9.42 -20.67 8.15
N ARG A 200 8.81 -20.71 9.35
CA ARG A 200 7.81 -21.73 9.68
C ARG A 200 6.54 -21.62 8.84
N LEU A 201 6.17 -20.40 8.41
CA LEU A 201 5.03 -20.18 7.54
C LEU A 201 5.33 -20.72 6.14
N VAL A 202 6.53 -20.46 5.63
CA VAL A 202 6.96 -20.88 4.29
C VAL A 202 7.08 -22.40 4.24
N GLU A 203 7.66 -23.04 5.27
CA GLU A 203 7.83 -24.50 5.35
C GLU A 203 6.51 -25.25 5.61
N GLY A 204 5.63 -24.69 6.42
CA GLY A 204 4.42 -25.37 6.89
C GLY A 204 3.14 -25.08 6.13
N HIS A 205 3.17 -24.25 5.10
CA HIS A 205 1.96 -23.90 4.35
C HIS A 205 1.54 -25.05 3.43
N VAL A 206 0.23 -25.35 3.40
CA VAL A 206 -0.34 -26.45 2.58
C VAL A 206 -0.22 -26.17 1.08
N ASP A 207 -0.37 -24.90 0.69
CA ASP A 207 -0.27 -24.48 -0.71
C ASP A 207 1.18 -24.21 -1.09
N ALA A 208 1.51 -24.46 -2.36
CA ALA A 208 2.84 -24.24 -2.88
C ALA A 208 3.09 -22.75 -3.15
N TRP A 209 4.20 -22.26 -2.63
CA TRP A 209 4.74 -20.94 -2.94
C TRP A 209 5.27 -20.87 -4.38
N HIS A 210 5.25 -19.70 -4.97
CA HIS A 210 5.82 -19.50 -6.30
C HIS A 210 7.34 -19.77 -6.30
N ALA A 211 7.84 -20.57 -7.24
CA ALA A 211 9.24 -21.04 -7.23
C ALA A 211 10.27 -19.90 -7.26
N HIS A 212 10.02 -18.87 -8.06
CA HIS A 212 10.90 -17.70 -8.11
C HIS A 212 10.87 -16.89 -6.82
N PHE A 213 9.72 -16.80 -6.15
CA PHE A 213 9.64 -16.17 -4.83
C PHE A 213 10.52 -16.88 -3.80
N LEU A 214 10.46 -18.21 -3.73
CA LEU A 214 11.32 -19.00 -2.82
C LEU A 214 12.80 -18.83 -3.12
N ARG A 215 13.16 -18.78 -4.41
CA ARG A 215 14.55 -18.53 -4.84
C ARG A 215 15.03 -17.15 -4.39
N ASP A 216 14.20 -16.11 -4.58
CA ASP A 216 14.58 -14.74 -4.28
C ASP A 216 14.55 -14.47 -2.74
N LEU A 217 13.75 -15.22 -1.99
CA LEU A 217 13.71 -15.16 -0.53
C LEU A 217 14.92 -15.85 0.11
N SER A 218 15.50 -16.90 -0.55
CA SER A 218 16.68 -17.58 -0.03
C SER A 218 17.88 -16.64 -0.11
N PRO A 219 18.59 -16.38 0.99
CA PRO A 219 19.78 -15.53 0.95
C PRO A 219 20.77 -16.11 -0.07
N SER A 220 21.21 -15.28 -0.97
CA SER A 220 22.21 -15.63 -1.99
C SER A 220 23.45 -16.20 -1.32
N THR A 221 23.60 -17.51 -1.34
CA THR A 221 24.78 -18.24 -0.87
C THR A 221 25.93 -18.07 -1.87
N GLN A 222 26.03 -16.91 -2.49
CA GLN A 222 27.11 -16.61 -3.44
C GLN A 222 27.84 -15.33 -3.00
N ASN A 223 28.68 -15.47 -1.97
CA ASN A 223 29.92 -14.70 -1.80
C ASN A 223 30.73 -15.23 -0.62
N VAL A 224 31.00 -16.52 -0.59
CA VAL A 224 32.20 -17.03 0.08
C VAL A 224 33.23 -17.24 -0.99
N VAL A 225 34.01 -16.21 -1.29
CA VAL A 225 35.29 -16.36 -1.99
C VAL A 225 36.22 -17.04 -0.98
N PRO A 226 36.72 -18.27 -1.22
CA PRO A 226 37.77 -18.81 -0.36
C PRO A 226 39.05 -18.03 -0.65
N GLY A 227 39.53 -17.32 0.37
CA GLY A 227 40.87 -16.74 0.38
C GLY A 227 41.94 -17.78 0.64
#